data_2aef05f9bf0772026229c144058cd1cd
#
_entry.id   2aef05f9bf0772026229c144058cd1cd
#
_cell.length_a   1.000
_cell.length_b   1.000
_cell.length_c   1.000
_cell.angle_alpha   90.00
_cell.angle_beta   90.00
_cell.angle_gamma   90.00
#
_symmetry.space_group_name_H-M   'P 1'
#
loop_
_entity.id
_entity.type
_entity.pdbx_description
1 polymer ?
#
loop_
_entity_poly.entity_id
_entity_poly.type
_entity_poly.pdbx_seq_one_letter_code
_entity_poly.pdbx_strand_id
1 'polypeptide(L)'
;MLKTLKKFFAFCGVDNRRLFITSIWLGVVSAICSAMRIPAAAIVIQALLERNVTMATLWTSLGIIVISLIITIAINMKSTMLQTRAGYRACANKRIEIAEHLRYLPMGWFNDNSLGEVTSVTTNTMENMANIATRVVMVTTRGFLTSGIIAVMMFLFDWRMGLITLAGLLLFFAVNAAMQRAEQTLSQRKFNADERLVSKVLEYVQGIAEVKNFDLTHDSATQVHGAVEEARRASFAMEIPSVLYMLAQFVVNKLTGVAVCAAAIVFYFSGTMELTNCLLMLICSFIL
;
A
#
# COMPACT_ATOMS: atom_id res chain seq x y z
N MET A 1 8.00 1.33 -8.89
CA MET A 1 7.02 0.33 -8.42
C MET A 1 7.03 -0.97 -9.22
N LEU A 2 6.71 -0.99 -10.51
CA LEU A 2 6.74 -2.19 -11.35
C LEU A 2 8.09 -2.93 -11.32
N LYS A 3 9.21 -2.21 -11.31
CA LYS A 3 10.56 -2.77 -11.25
C LYS A 3 10.83 -3.48 -9.91
N THR A 4 10.32 -2.92 -8.81
CA THR A 4 10.42 -3.49 -7.45
C THR A 4 9.53 -4.73 -7.32
N LEU A 5 8.31 -4.66 -7.85
CA LEU A 5 7.39 -5.80 -7.91
C LEU A 5 7.98 -6.97 -8.71
N LYS A 6 8.61 -6.67 -9.86
CA LYS A 6 9.28 -7.69 -10.69
C LYS A 6 10.45 -8.37 -9.96
N LYS A 7 11.26 -7.59 -9.24
CA LYS A 7 12.34 -8.13 -8.38
C LYS A 7 11.78 -9.00 -7.26
N PHE A 8 10.68 -8.55 -6.64
CA PHE A 8 10.00 -9.32 -5.59
C PHE A 8 9.43 -10.64 -6.11
N PHE A 9 8.77 -10.65 -7.27
CA PHE A 9 8.29 -11.90 -7.89
C PHE A 9 9.43 -12.84 -8.30
N ALA A 10 10.59 -12.31 -8.70
CA ALA A 10 11.79 -13.12 -8.97
C ALA A 10 12.33 -13.75 -7.68
N PHE A 11 12.30 -13.01 -6.56
CA PHE A 11 12.70 -13.50 -5.24
C PHE A 11 11.78 -14.61 -4.73
N CYS A 12 10.48 -14.54 -4.97
CA CYS A 12 9.49 -15.47 -4.42
C CYS A 12 9.57 -16.91 -4.99
N GLY A 13 10.19 -17.11 -6.16
CA GLY A 13 10.18 -18.40 -6.86
C GLY A 13 8.86 -18.69 -7.58
N VAL A 14 8.87 -19.76 -8.42
CA VAL A 14 7.74 -20.04 -9.35
C VAL A 14 6.46 -20.42 -8.63
N ASP A 15 6.53 -21.24 -7.58
CA ASP A 15 5.34 -21.74 -6.88
C ASP A 15 4.64 -20.63 -6.07
N ASN A 16 5.40 -19.81 -5.37
CA ASN A 16 4.87 -18.71 -4.60
C ASN A 16 4.33 -17.59 -5.51
N ARG A 17 4.91 -17.40 -6.69
CA ARG A 17 4.41 -16.49 -7.72
C ARG A 17 3.00 -16.87 -8.17
N ARG A 18 2.68 -18.15 -8.32
CA ARG A 18 1.32 -18.63 -8.67
C ARG A 18 0.32 -18.23 -7.59
N LEU A 19 0.66 -18.39 -6.32
CA LEU A 19 -0.22 -17.98 -5.20
C LEU A 19 -0.51 -16.48 -5.22
N PHE A 20 0.51 -15.64 -5.49
CA PHE A 20 0.32 -14.19 -5.63
C PHE A 20 -0.56 -13.84 -6.82
N ILE A 21 -0.37 -14.48 -7.98
CA ILE A 21 -1.19 -14.24 -9.18
C ILE A 21 -2.66 -14.63 -8.90
N THR A 22 -2.90 -15.79 -8.28
CA THR A 22 -4.25 -16.21 -7.88
C THR A 22 -4.89 -15.20 -6.92
N SER A 23 -4.12 -14.68 -5.97
CA SER A 23 -4.58 -13.64 -5.06
C SER A 23 -4.94 -12.34 -5.79
N ILE A 24 -4.18 -11.94 -6.81
CA ILE A 24 -4.49 -10.77 -7.65
C ILE A 24 -5.81 -10.97 -8.41
N TRP A 25 -6.02 -12.15 -9.01
CA TRP A 25 -7.28 -12.49 -9.67
C TRP A 25 -8.47 -12.47 -8.71
N LEU A 26 -8.31 -13.02 -7.50
CA LEU A 26 -9.32 -12.89 -6.46
C LEU A 26 -9.58 -11.43 -6.08
N GLY A 27 -8.54 -10.60 -6.08
CA GLY A 27 -8.67 -9.15 -5.88
C GLY A 27 -9.52 -8.48 -6.96
N VAL A 28 -9.35 -8.86 -8.24
CA VAL A 28 -10.19 -8.37 -9.35
C VAL A 28 -11.65 -8.74 -9.12
N VAL A 29 -11.93 -10.01 -8.80
CA VAL A 29 -13.30 -10.46 -8.52
C VAL A 29 -13.90 -9.73 -7.33
N SER A 30 -13.13 -9.54 -6.25
CA SER A 30 -13.54 -8.77 -5.07
C SER A 30 -13.89 -7.32 -5.42
N ALA A 31 -13.10 -6.69 -6.26
CA ALA A 31 -13.33 -5.30 -6.67
C ALA A 31 -14.58 -5.17 -7.57
N ILE A 32 -14.83 -6.13 -8.47
CA ILE A 32 -16.06 -6.19 -9.25
C ILE A 32 -17.28 -6.39 -8.35
N CYS A 33 -17.21 -7.33 -7.40
CA CYS A 33 -18.29 -7.54 -6.43
C CYS A 33 -18.55 -6.28 -5.58
N SER A 34 -17.51 -5.57 -5.17
CA SER A 34 -17.65 -4.32 -4.43
C SER A 34 -18.32 -3.20 -5.26
N ALA A 35 -18.04 -3.17 -6.57
CA ALA A 35 -18.65 -2.20 -7.49
C ALA A 35 -20.15 -2.42 -7.72
N MET A 36 -20.68 -3.65 -7.47
CA MET A 36 -22.12 -3.93 -7.57
C MET A 36 -22.99 -3.14 -6.59
N ARG A 37 -22.40 -2.48 -5.60
CA ARG A 37 -23.12 -1.55 -4.71
C ARG A 37 -23.63 -0.31 -5.44
N ILE A 38 -22.94 0.09 -6.53
CA ILE A 38 -23.34 1.27 -7.33
C ILE A 38 -24.67 1.00 -8.07
N PRO A 39 -24.81 -0.07 -8.86
CA PRO A 39 -26.11 -0.39 -9.47
C PRO A 39 -27.21 -0.70 -8.44
N ALA A 40 -26.88 -1.26 -7.27
CA ALA A 40 -27.88 -1.43 -6.22
C ALA A 40 -28.41 -0.08 -5.70
N ALA A 41 -27.57 0.92 -5.55
CA ALA A 41 -28.00 2.28 -5.22
C ALA A 41 -28.80 2.90 -6.37
N ALA A 42 -28.43 2.63 -7.63
CA ALA A 42 -29.18 3.11 -8.82
C ALA A 42 -30.64 2.66 -8.79
N ILE A 43 -30.90 1.39 -8.50
CA ILE A 43 -32.25 0.81 -8.42
C ILE A 43 -33.12 1.58 -7.41
N VAL A 44 -32.56 1.90 -6.24
CA VAL A 44 -33.28 2.65 -5.21
C VAL A 44 -33.55 4.09 -5.62
N ILE A 45 -32.56 4.78 -6.20
CA ILE A 45 -32.68 6.15 -6.68
C ILE A 45 -33.75 6.24 -7.77
N GLN A 46 -33.72 5.31 -8.74
CA GLN A 46 -34.70 5.27 -9.82
C GLN A 46 -36.11 5.06 -9.28
N ALA A 47 -36.31 4.10 -8.38
CA ALA A 47 -37.61 3.84 -7.74
C ALA A 47 -38.12 5.05 -6.95
N LEU A 48 -37.25 5.80 -6.28
CA LEU A 48 -37.59 7.04 -5.57
C LEU A 48 -38.05 8.14 -6.54
N LEU A 49 -37.37 8.31 -7.66
CA LEU A 49 -37.70 9.32 -8.67
C LEU A 49 -39.03 8.99 -9.38
N GLU A 50 -39.28 7.74 -9.67
CA GLU A 50 -40.52 7.26 -10.29
C GLU A 50 -41.68 7.20 -9.28
N ARG A 51 -41.47 7.52 -8.01
CA ARG A 51 -42.42 7.42 -6.89
C ARG A 51 -43.04 6.02 -6.74
N ASN A 52 -42.37 4.99 -7.22
CA ASN A 52 -42.83 3.62 -7.21
C ASN A 52 -41.94 2.74 -6.31
N VAL A 53 -41.75 3.17 -5.07
CA VAL A 53 -40.99 2.41 -4.08
C VAL A 53 -41.84 1.29 -3.55
N THR A 54 -41.52 0.05 -3.94
CA THR A 54 -42.15 -1.15 -3.43
C THR A 54 -41.27 -1.87 -2.42
N MET A 55 -41.87 -2.68 -1.54
CA MET A 55 -41.10 -3.56 -0.65
C MET A 55 -40.18 -4.50 -1.41
N ALA A 56 -40.57 -4.92 -2.62
CA ALA A 56 -39.73 -5.74 -3.51
C ALA A 56 -38.45 -5.00 -3.92
N THR A 57 -38.50 -3.73 -4.28
CA THR A 57 -37.34 -2.90 -4.65
C THR A 57 -36.35 -2.75 -3.48
N LEU A 58 -36.87 -2.60 -2.26
CA LEU A 58 -36.05 -2.51 -1.05
C LEU A 58 -35.33 -3.85 -0.80
N TRP A 59 -36.05 -4.98 -0.84
CA TRP A 59 -35.46 -6.29 -0.62
C TRP A 59 -34.46 -6.70 -1.70
N THR A 60 -34.71 -6.36 -2.98
CA THR A 60 -33.74 -6.64 -4.07
C THR A 60 -32.46 -5.82 -3.91
N SER A 61 -32.54 -4.53 -3.65
CA SER A 61 -31.36 -3.69 -3.44
C SER A 61 -30.60 -4.12 -2.18
N LEU A 62 -31.27 -4.34 -1.06
CA LEU A 62 -30.66 -4.82 0.18
C LEU A 62 -29.99 -6.18 -0.05
N GLY A 63 -30.67 -7.10 -0.74
CA GLY A 63 -30.13 -8.42 -1.09
C GLY A 63 -28.82 -8.32 -1.90
N ILE A 64 -28.79 -7.48 -2.92
CA ILE A 64 -27.58 -7.26 -3.73
C ILE A 64 -26.44 -6.72 -2.86
N ILE A 65 -26.70 -5.74 -1.99
CA ILE A 65 -25.68 -5.15 -1.12
C ILE A 65 -25.15 -6.19 -0.12
N VAL A 66 -26.03 -6.95 0.55
CA VAL A 66 -25.63 -7.95 1.56
C VAL A 66 -24.86 -9.10 0.90
N ILE A 67 -25.35 -9.63 -0.21
CA ILE A 67 -24.67 -10.70 -0.95
C ILE A 67 -23.30 -10.21 -1.45
N SER A 68 -23.24 -9.03 -2.04
CA SER A 68 -21.97 -8.39 -2.47
C SER A 68 -20.99 -8.24 -1.30
N LEU A 69 -21.47 -7.83 -0.12
CA LEU A 69 -20.65 -7.66 1.07
C LEU A 69 -20.09 -9.01 1.56
N ILE A 70 -20.91 -10.03 1.68
CA ILE A 70 -20.51 -11.38 2.14
C ILE A 70 -19.48 -11.96 1.20
N ILE A 71 -19.72 -11.91 -0.12
CA ILE A 71 -18.79 -12.40 -1.15
C ILE A 71 -17.46 -11.63 -1.10
N THR A 72 -17.51 -10.31 -0.98
CA THR A 72 -16.31 -9.45 -0.88
C THR A 72 -15.48 -9.81 0.36
N ILE A 73 -16.11 -10.00 1.52
CA ILE A 73 -15.42 -10.39 2.75
C ILE A 73 -14.76 -11.76 2.59
N ALA A 74 -15.49 -12.76 2.10
CA ALA A 74 -14.97 -14.11 1.90
C ALA A 74 -13.78 -14.15 0.93
N ILE A 75 -13.88 -13.45 -0.20
CA ILE A 75 -12.81 -13.35 -1.19
C ILE A 75 -11.60 -12.62 -0.62
N ASN A 76 -11.81 -11.50 0.07
CA ASN A 76 -10.72 -10.73 0.69
C ASN A 76 -9.98 -11.54 1.74
N MET A 77 -10.69 -12.29 2.58
CA MET A 77 -10.08 -13.19 3.55
C MET A 77 -9.22 -14.25 2.88
N LYS A 78 -9.72 -14.91 1.84
CA LYS A 78 -9.00 -15.93 1.08
C LYS A 78 -7.79 -15.33 0.34
N SER A 79 -7.95 -14.17 -0.29
CA SER A 79 -6.88 -13.45 -0.97
C SER A 79 -5.75 -13.06 -0.01
N THR A 80 -6.09 -12.50 1.16
CA THR A 80 -5.14 -12.13 2.21
C THR A 80 -4.37 -13.36 2.71
N MET A 81 -5.07 -14.47 2.98
CA MET A 81 -4.42 -15.71 3.41
C MET A 81 -3.44 -16.27 2.37
N LEU A 82 -3.81 -16.22 1.07
CA LEU A 82 -2.92 -16.66 -0.01
C LEU A 82 -1.66 -15.79 -0.10
N GLN A 83 -1.80 -14.48 0.02
CA GLN A 83 -0.66 -13.54 0.02
C GLN A 83 0.26 -13.77 1.21
N THR A 84 -0.30 -13.90 2.40
CA THR A 84 0.46 -14.18 3.62
C THR A 84 1.21 -15.50 3.51
N ARG A 85 0.54 -16.57 3.08
CA ARG A 85 1.19 -17.86 2.84
C ARG A 85 2.31 -17.77 1.82
N ALA A 86 2.10 -17.05 0.71
CA ALA A 86 3.11 -16.90 -0.33
C ALA A 86 4.34 -16.13 0.18
N GLY A 87 4.14 -15.05 0.95
CA GLY A 87 5.21 -14.25 1.53
C GLY A 87 6.07 -15.05 2.52
N TYR A 88 5.43 -15.69 3.50
CA TYR A 88 6.16 -16.50 4.50
C TYR A 88 6.83 -17.72 3.89
N ARG A 89 6.19 -18.41 2.94
CA ARG A 89 6.83 -19.53 2.21
C ARG A 89 8.04 -19.07 1.40
N ALA A 90 7.96 -17.92 0.73
CA ALA A 90 9.10 -17.40 -0.02
C ALA A 90 10.30 -17.15 0.89
N CYS A 91 10.09 -16.55 2.07
CA CYS A 91 11.15 -16.30 3.04
C CYS A 91 11.67 -17.61 3.68
N ALA A 92 10.79 -18.58 3.98
CA ALA A 92 11.20 -19.89 4.48
C ALA A 92 12.09 -20.63 3.46
N ASN A 93 11.68 -20.65 2.18
CA ASN A 93 12.49 -21.26 1.13
C ASN A 93 13.84 -20.58 0.97
N LYS A 94 13.92 -19.26 1.10
CA LYS A 94 15.18 -18.53 1.06
C LYS A 94 16.08 -18.80 2.27
N ARG A 95 15.50 -18.98 3.45
CA ARG A 95 16.27 -19.43 4.63
C ARG A 95 16.92 -20.80 4.40
N ILE A 96 16.17 -21.74 3.81
CA ILE A 96 16.70 -23.06 3.47
C ILE A 96 17.82 -22.95 2.41
N GLU A 97 17.60 -22.15 1.35
CA GLU A 97 18.59 -21.90 0.30
C GLU A 97 19.89 -21.31 0.86
N ILE A 98 19.79 -20.35 1.81
CA ILE A 98 20.94 -19.78 2.50
C ILE A 98 21.65 -20.87 3.32
N ALA A 99 20.89 -21.66 4.10
CA ALA A 99 21.47 -22.73 4.92
C ALA A 99 22.19 -23.79 4.07
N GLU A 100 21.61 -24.15 2.92
CA GLU A 100 22.27 -25.07 1.98
C GLU A 100 23.55 -24.45 1.39
N HIS A 101 23.52 -23.16 1.05
CA HIS A 101 24.68 -22.47 0.50
C HIS A 101 25.85 -22.37 1.51
N LEU A 102 25.52 -22.17 2.79
CA LEU A 102 26.53 -22.15 3.87
C LEU A 102 27.36 -23.45 3.95
N ARG A 103 26.79 -24.59 3.55
CA ARG A 103 27.50 -25.87 3.56
C ARG A 103 28.69 -25.92 2.58
N TYR A 104 28.68 -25.06 1.56
CA TYR A 104 29.74 -25.03 0.54
C TYR A 104 30.79 -23.95 0.80
N LEU A 105 30.63 -23.14 1.85
CA LEU A 105 31.60 -22.11 2.19
C LEU A 105 32.80 -22.71 2.93
N PRO A 106 34.02 -22.22 2.66
CA PRO A 106 35.22 -22.68 3.36
C PRO A 106 35.17 -22.27 4.84
N MET A 107 35.78 -23.09 5.72
CA MET A 107 35.75 -22.86 7.17
C MET A 107 36.30 -21.48 7.59
N GLY A 108 37.27 -20.96 6.84
CA GLY A 108 37.84 -19.62 7.12
C GLY A 108 36.87 -18.44 6.90
N TRP A 109 35.71 -18.69 6.27
CA TRP A 109 34.67 -17.68 6.14
C TRP A 109 33.89 -17.50 7.45
N PHE A 110 33.83 -18.53 8.29
CA PHE A 110 33.08 -18.52 9.54
C PHE A 110 33.90 -17.81 10.64
N ASN A 111 33.65 -16.52 10.78
CA ASN A 111 34.15 -15.71 11.88
C ASN A 111 32.95 -15.06 12.62
N ASP A 112 33.20 -14.46 13.77
CA ASP A 112 32.15 -13.89 14.61
C ASP A 112 31.30 -12.84 13.85
N ASN A 113 31.90 -12.05 12.96
CA ASN A 113 31.21 -11.05 12.17
C ASN A 113 30.31 -11.69 11.11
N SER A 114 30.82 -12.67 10.34
CA SER A 114 30.04 -13.35 9.30
C SER A 114 28.90 -14.17 9.90
N LEU A 115 29.11 -14.80 11.05
CA LEU A 115 28.09 -15.54 11.77
C LEU A 115 26.97 -14.61 12.25
N GLY A 116 27.32 -13.47 12.80
CA GLY A 116 26.36 -12.42 13.23
C GLY A 116 25.55 -11.88 12.06
N GLU A 117 26.19 -11.59 10.92
CA GLU A 117 25.54 -11.10 9.71
C GLU A 117 24.54 -12.13 9.16
N VAL A 118 24.95 -13.39 8.98
CA VAL A 118 24.05 -14.45 8.51
C VAL A 118 22.89 -14.67 9.45
N THR A 119 23.14 -14.67 10.75
CA THR A 119 22.07 -14.81 11.75
C THR A 119 21.07 -13.65 11.65
N SER A 120 21.55 -12.42 11.54
CA SER A 120 20.69 -11.23 11.39
C SER A 120 19.88 -11.29 10.09
N VAL A 121 20.49 -11.69 8.97
CA VAL A 121 19.79 -11.81 7.68
C VAL A 121 18.74 -12.91 7.72
N THR A 122 19.08 -14.09 8.23
CA THR A 122 18.15 -15.23 8.23
C THR A 122 17.00 -15.10 9.23
N THR A 123 17.19 -14.36 10.31
CA THR A 123 16.16 -14.10 11.32
C THR A 123 15.41 -12.79 11.02
N ASN A 124 15.98 -11.65 11.37
CA ASN A 124 15.30 -10.35 11.37
C ASN A 124 15.00 -9.82 9.97
N THR A 125 16.00 -9.88 9.06
CA THR A 125 15.82 -9.33 7.71
C THR A 125 14.78 -10.10 6.92
N MET A 126 14.80 -11.44 6.99
CA MET A 126 13.82 -12.28 6.29
C MET A 126 12.41 -12.12 6.86
N GLU A 127 12.25 -11.97 8.17
CA GLU A 127 10.95 -11.74 8.79
C GLU A 127 10.37 -10.38 8.43
N ASN A 128 11.17 -9.32 8.51
CA ASN A 128 10.78 -7.99 8.07
C ASN A 128 10.42 -7.97 6.58
N MET A 129 11.18 -8.67 5.75
CA MET A 129 10.93 -8.79 4.32
C MET A 129 9.61 -9.50 4.02
N ALA A 130 9.28 -10.58 4.76
CA ALA A 130 8.01 -11.28 4.63
C ALA A 130 6.82 -10.35 4.96
N ASN A 131 6.91 -9.61 6.05
CA ASN A 131 5.86 -8.71 6.51
C ASN A 131 5.67 -7.51 5.56
N ILE A 132 6.75 -6.82 5.22
CA ILE A 132 6.73 -5.63 4.36
C ILE A 132 6.27 -6.02 2.94
N ALA A 133 6.85 -7.05 2.37
CA ALA A 133 6.55 -7.46 1.00
C ALA A 133 5.08 -7.90 0.85
N THR A 134 4.57 -8.71 1.78
CA THR A 134 3.18 -9.15 1.79
C THR A 134 2.24 -7.95 1.92
N ARG A 135 2.54 -7.02 2.84
CA ARG A 135 1.73 -5.82 3.07
C ARG A 135 1.74 -4.87 1.85
N VAL A 136 2.90 -4.63 1.26
CA VAL A 136 3.06 -3.77 0.08
C VAL A 136 2.28 -4.35 -1.11
N VAL A 137 2.42 -5.64 -1.40
CA VAL A 137 1.68 -6.29 -2.49
C VAL A 137 0.17 -6.20 -2.24
N MET A 138 -0.29 -6.46 -1.01
CA MET A 138 -1.70 -6.40 -0.65
C MET A 138 -2.30 -5.01 -0.86
N VAL A 139 -1.68 -3.98 -0.26
CA VAL A 139 -2.20 -2.60 -0.31
C VAL A 139 -2.16 -2.06 -1.74
N THR A 140 -1.02 -2.26 -2.45
CA THR A 140 -0.84 -1.77 -3.81
C THR A 140 -1.83 -2.44 -4.78
N THR A 141 -1.94 -3.77 -4.75
CA THR A 141 -2.83 -4.49 -5.66
C THR A 141 -4.28 -4.12 -5.41
N ARG A 142 -4.72 -4.05 -4.15
CA ARG A 142 -6.09 -3.68 -3.80
C ARG A 142 -6.40 -2.24 -4.24
N GLY A 143 -5.51 -1.28 -3.96
CA GLY A 143 -5.68 0.12 -4.35
C GLY A 143 -5.82 0.29 -5.86
N PHE A 144 -4.89 -0.29 -6.65
CA PHE A 144 -4.95 -0.21 -8.11
C PHE A 144 -6.20 -0.85 -8.71
N LEU A 145 -6.59 -2.03 -8.22
CA LEU A 145 -7.77 -2.72 -8.73
C LEU A 145 -9.05 -1.96 -8.41
N THR A 146 -9.20 -1.48 -7.18
CA THR A 146 -10.40 -0.74 -6.79
C THR A 146 -10.53 0.57 -7.57
N SER A 147 -9.46 1.37 -7.65
CA SER A 147 -9.46 2.63 -8.40
C SER A 147 -9.69 2.41 -9.90
N GLY A 148 -9.09 1.36 -10.47
CA GLY A 148 -9.28 1.01 -11.87
C GLY A 148 -10.72 0.61 -12.20
N ILE A 149 -11.36 -0.18 -11.35
CA ILE A 149 -12.75 -0.61 -11.55
C ILE A 149 -13.72 0.57 -11.38
N ILE A 150 -13.50 1.45 -10.38
CA ILE A 150 -14.30 2.65 -10.23
C ILE A 150 -14.18 3.54 -11.48
N ALA A 151 -12.97 3.75 -12.00
CA ALA A 151 -12.77 4.52 -13.23
C ALA A 151 -13.49 3.90 -14.43
N VAL A 152 -13.43 2.56 -14.60
CA VAL A 152 -14.16 1.85 -15.66
C VAL A 152 -15.67 2.00 -15.49
N MET A 153 -16.19 1.86 -14.29
CA MET A 153 -17.61 2.05 -14.01
C MET A 153 -18.07 3.47 -14.35
N MET A 154 -17.27 4.49 -13.98
CA MET A 154 -17.55 5.88 -14.35
C MET A 154 -17.61 6.06 -15.88
N PHE A 155 -16.72 5.42 -16.64
CA PHE A 155 -16.76 5.44 -18.11
C PHE A 155 -18.00 4.76 -18.69
N LEU A 156 -18.48 3.67 -18.08
CA LEU A 156 -19.66 2.94 -18.54
C LEU A 156 -20.96 3.76 -18.33
N PHE A 157 -21.00 4.57 -17.27
CA PHE A 157 -22.16 5.43 -17.02
C PHE A 157 -22.17 6.69 -17.90
N ASP A 158 -21.03 7.39 -17.97
CA ASP A 158 -20.85 8.56 -18.84
C ASP A 158 -19.36 8.75 -19.16
N TRP A 159 -19.01 8.73 -20.45
CA TRP A 159 -17.64 8.86 -20.90
C TRP A 159 -16.97 10.18 -20.45
N ARG A 160 -17.77 11.27 -20.32
CA ARG A 160 -17.29 12.59 -19.83
C ARG A 160 -16.87 12.54 -18.39
N MET A 161 -17.66 11.87 -17.54
CA MET A 161 -17.33 11.64 -16.14
C MET A 161 -16.11 10.74 -15.98
N GLY A 162 -16.03 9.70 -16.83
CA GLY A 162 -14.86 8.85 -16.93
C GLY A 162 -13.58 9.62 -17.25
N LEU A 163 -13.64 10.60 -18.16
CA LEU A 163 -12.48 11.45 -18.48
C LEU A 163 -12.04 12.32 -17.30
N ILE A 164 -12.96 12.93 -16.56
CA ILE A 164 -12.64 13.74 -15.37
C ILE A 164 -11.98 12.86 -14.31
N THR A 165 -12.53 11.68 -14.05
CA THR A 165 -11.98 10.71 -13.10
C THR A 165 -10.60 10.24 -13.54
N LEU A 166 -10.40 9.97 -14.83
CA LEU A 166 -9.10 9.58 -15.39
C LEU A 166 -8.06 10.70 -15.23
N ALA A 167 -8.44 11.96 -15.50
CA ALA A 167 -7.55 13.10 -15.31
C ALA A 167 -7.13 13.25 -13.84
N GLY A 168 -8.07 13.10 -12.89
CA GLY A 168 -7.78 13.09 -11.46
C GLY A 168 -6.85 11.95 -11.06
N LEU A 169 -7.06 10.76 -11.60
CA LEU A 169 -6.21 9.59 -11.37
C LEU A 169 -4.79 9.80 -11.90
N LEU A 170 -4.66 10.35 -13.10
CA LEU A 170 -3.34 10.70 -13.68
C LEU A 170 -2.60 11.73 -12.84
N LEU A 171 -3.31 12.76 -12.36
CA LEU A 171 -2.73 13.77 -11.47
C LEU A 171 -2.29 13.15 -10.13
N PHE A 172 -3.11 12.27 -9.55
CA PHE A 172 -2.76 11.51 -8.35
C PHE A 172 -1.47 10.69 -8.55
N PHE A 173 -1.35 9.97 -9.68
CA PHE A 173 -0.14 9.23 -9.99
C PHE A 173 1.08 10.12 -10.26
N ALA A 174 0.90 11.30 -10.83
CA ALA A 174 1.97 12.28 -11.01
C ALA A 174 2.52 12.76 -9.66
N VAL A 175 1.64 13.12 -8.72
CA VAL A 175 2.02 13.49 -7.34
C VAL A 175 2.72 12.33 -6.63
N ASN A 176 2.20 11.10 -6.78
CA ASN A 176 2.83 9.91 -6.21
C ASN A 176 4.22 9.65 -6.79
N ALA A 177 4.41 9.84 -8.10
CA ALA A 177 5.71 9.68 -8.73
C ALA A 177 6.72 10.73 -8.25
N ALA A 178 6.28 11.97 -8.03
CA ALA A 178 7.10 13.03 -7.44
C ALA A 178 7.52 12.68 -5.99
N MET A 179 6.57 12.23 -5.16
CA MET A 179 6.83 11.73 -3.82
C MET A 179 7.89 10.62 -3.80
N GLN A 180 7.74 9.59 -4.62
CA GLN A 180 8.68 8.48 -4.67
C GLN A 180 10.11 8.91 -5.02
N ARG A 181 10.27 9.91 -5.90
CA ARG A 181 11.59 10.45 -6.24
C ARG A 181 12.22 11.20 -5.06
N ALA A 182 11.43 12.02 -4.37
CA ALA A 182 11.89 12.74 -3.19
C ALA A 182 12.28 11.79 -2.05
N GLU A 183 11.46 10.78 -1.79
CA GLU A 183 11.69 9.79 -0.73
C GLU A 183 12.92 8.92 -0.97
N GLN A 184 13.28 8.59 -2.21
CA GLN A 184 14.47 7.77 -2.51
C GLN A 184 15.75 8.38 -1.93
N THR A 185 15.94 9.70 -2.10
CA THR A 185 17.13 10.39 -1.62
C THR A 185 17.12 10.55 -0.09
N LEU A 186 15.96 10.86 0.47
CA LEU A 186 15.80 11.07 1.91
C LEU A 186 15.88 9.76 2.70
N SER A 187 15.32 8.68 2.16
CA SER A 187 15.40 7.34 2.72
C SER A 187 16.85 6.85 2.85
N GLN A 188 17.70 7.13 1.83
CA GLN A 188 19.12 6.76 1.91
C GLN A 188 19.85 7.54 3.01
N ARG A 189 19.56 8.83 3.16
CA ARG A 189 20.13 9.65 4.24
C ARG A 189 19.71 9.15 5.62
N LYS A 190 18.42 8.84 5.78
CA LYS A 190 17.90 8.26 7.03
C LYS A 190 18.59 6.93 7.33
N PHE A 191 18.68 6.03 6.35
CA PHE A 191 19.35 4.73 6.52
C PHE A 191 20.79 4.89 7.02
N ASN A 192 21.56 5.77 6.40
CA ASN A 192 22.95 6.02 6.80
C ASN A 192 23.06 6.62 8.23
N ALA A 193 22.10 7.49 8.61
CA ALA A 193 22.07 8.06 9.96
C ALA A 193 21.69 6.99 11.01
N ASP A 194 20.72 6.13 10.71
CA ASP A 194 20.32 5.01 11.58
C ASP A 194 21.48 4.01 11.74
N GLU A 195 22.22 3.70 10.68
CA GLU A 195 23.41 2.84 10.72
C GLU A 195 24.52 3.43 11.62
N ARG A 196 24.80 4.74 11.48
CA ARG A 196 25.75 5.44 12.37
C ARG A 196 25.31 5.41 13.82
N LEU A 197 24.01 5.61 14.08
CA LEU A 197 23.46 5.54 15.44
C LEU A 197 23.69 4.16 16.05
N VAL A 198 23.36 3.08 15.31
CA VAL A 198 23.57 1.71 15.77
C VAL A 198 25.05 1.46 16.04
N SER A 199 25.95 1.87 15.14
CA SER A 199 27.40 1.73 15.32
C SER A 199 27.88 2.44 16.57
N LYS A 200 27.44 3.69 16.82
CA LYS A 200 27.86 4.47 18.01
C LYS A 200 27.30 3.90 19.31
N VAL A 201 26.08 3.37 19.29
CA VAL A 201 25.51 2.68 20.45
C VAL A 201 26.26 1.39 20.76
N LEU A 202 26.61 0.59 19.75
CA LEU A 202 27.39 -0.62 19.92
C LEU A 202 28.81 -0.33 20.47
N GLU A 203 29.49 0.67 19.90
CA GLU A 203 30.79 1.14 20.38
C GLU A 203 30.72 1.56 21.87
N TYR A 204 29.69 2.31 22.26
CA TYR A 204 29.47 2.72 23.65
C TYR A 204 29.22 1.53 24.56
N VAL A 205 28.37 0.57 24.16
CA VAL A 205 28.05 -0.60 24.99
C VAL A 205 29.26 -1.52 25.14
N GLN A 206 30.00 -1.77 24.02
CA GLN A 206 31.20 -2.58 24.07
C GLN A 206 32.33 -1.95 24.90
N GLY A 207 32.49 -0.62 24.85
CA GLY A 207 33.48 0.12 25.61
C GLY A 207 33.02 0.56 26.97
N ILE A 208 31.86 0.10 27.48
CA ILE A 208 31.28 0.64 28.75
C ILE A 208 32.18 0.41 29.97
N ALA A 209 33.00 -0.63 29.96
CA ALA A 209 33.96 -0.92 31.02
C ALA A 209 35.07 0.14 31.08
N GLU A 210 35.63 0.50 29.91
CA GLU A 210 36.65 1.55 29.79
C GLU A 210 36.07 2.93 30.13
N VAL A 211 34.86 3.21 29.63
CA VAL A 211 34.15 4.47 29.92
C VAL A 211 33.96 4.64 31.41
N LYS A 212 33.60 3.60 32.16
CA LYS A 212 33.44 3.64 33.61
C LYS A 212 34.76 3.71 34.35
N ASN A 213 35.79 2.99 33.89
CA ASN A 213 37.09 2.96 34.56
C ASN A 213 37.85 4.27 34.42
N PHE A 214 37.70 4.98 33.29
CA PHE A 214 38.43 6.24 33.00
C PHE A 214 37.56 7.48 33.11
N ASP A 215 36.32 7.36 33.62
CA ASP A 215 35.34 8.45 33.78
C ASP A 215 35.04 9.24 32.48
N LEU A 216 35.08 8.55 31.34
CA LEU A 216 34.80 9.11 30.01
C LEU A 216 33.29 9.19 29.70
N THR A 217 32.46 9.16 30.74
CA THR A 217 30.99 9.12 30.61
C THR A 217 30.45 10.33 29.87
N HIS A 218 31.03 11.52 30.08
CA HIS A 218 30.55 12.76 29.44
C HIS A 218 30.84 12.78 27.92
N ASP A 219 32.03 12.45 27.48
CA ASP A 219 32.44 12.50 26.07
C ASP A 219 31.78 11.40 25.25
N SER A 220 31.73 10.17 25.76
CA SER A 220 31.09 9.05 25.10
C SER A 220 29.58 9.22 25.01
N ALA A 221 28.93 9.76 26.05
CA ALA A 221 27.50 10.08 26.00
C ALA A 221 27.23 11.18 24.99
N THR A 222 28.08 12.17 24.84
CA THR A 222 27.96 13.26 23.86
C THR A 222 27.98 12.74 22.44
N GLN A 223 28.84 11.74 22.11
CA GLN A 223 28.89 11.13 20.79
C GLN A 223 27.60 10.36 20.46
N VAL A 224 27.07 9.59 21.42
CA VAL A 224 25.80 8.89 21.24
C VAL A 224 24.66 9.90 21.08
N HIS A 225 24.61 10.94 21.89
CA HIS A 225 23.64 12.02 21.76
C HIS A 225 23.70 12.69 20.37
N GLY A 226 24.90 12.94 19.86
CA GLY A 226 25.10 13.50 18.51
C GLY A 226 24.51 12.59 17.41
N ALA A 227 24.76 11.27 17.51
CA ALA A 227 24.23 10.30 16.57
C ALA A 227 22.69 10.18 16.66
N VAL A 228 22.11 10.22 17.86
CA VAL A 228 20.65 10.25 18.07
C VAL A 228 20.03 11.49 17.42
N GLU A 229 20.65 12.65 17.60
CA GLU A 229 20.14 13.90 17.04
C GLU A 229 20.27 13.92 15.51
N GLU A 230 21.34 13.35 14.91
CA GLU A 230 21.48 13.18 13.47
C GLU A 230 20.39 12.26 12.92
N ALA A 231 20.15 11.10 13.55
CA ALA A 231 19.10 10.16 13.15
C ALA A 231 17.70 10.80 13.29
N ARG A 232 17.45 11.56 14.35
CA ARG A 232 16.21 12.32 14.53
C ARG A 232 16.00 13.34 13.42
N ARG A 233 17.02 14.15 13.10
CA ARG A 233 16.95 15.14 11.99
C ARG A 233 16.72 14.49 10.65
N ALA A 234 17.41 13.38 10.37
CA ALA A 234 17.22 12.63 9.12
C ALA A 234 15.80 12.04 9.00
N SER A 235 15.24 11.56 10.11
CA SER A 235 13.86 11.06 10.18
C SER A 235 12.85 12.17 9.93
N PHE A 236 12.97 13.32 10.59
CA PHE A 236 12.09 14.47 10.32
C PHE A 236 12.22 15.00 8.91
N ALA A 237 13.45 15.06 8.37
CA ALA A 237 13.68 15.50 6.99
C ALA A 237 12.99 14.57 5.96
N MET A 238 12.76 13.31 6.28
CA MET A 238 12.00 12.36 5.46
C MET A 238 10.48 12.51 5.69
N GLU A 239 10.04 12.60 6.94
CA GLU A 239 8.60 12.60 7.30
C GLU A 239 7.88 13.87 6.83
N ILE A 240 8.48 15.07 6.99
CA ILE A 240 7.82 16.33 6.62
C ILE A 240 7.42 16.37 5.15
N PRO A 241 8.30 16.09 4.17
CA PRO A 241 7.91 16.00 2.77
C PRO A 241 6.88 14.90 2.51
N SER A 242 6.99 13.74 3.15
CA SER A 242 6.03 12.64 3.00
C SER A 242 4.61 13.07 3.40
N VAL A 243 4.46 13.77 4.52
CA VAL A 243 3.18 14.33 4.97
C VAL A 243 2.64 15.36 3.97
N LEU A 244 3.48 16.24 3.44
CA LEU A 244 3.06 17.24 2.45
C LEU A 244 2.57 16.59 1.15
N TYR A 245 3.26 15.54 0.66
CA TYR A 245 2.80 14.79 -0.51
C TYR A 245 1.51 14.00 -0.23
N MET A 246 1.36 13.42 0.98
CA MET A 246 0.10 12.79 1.39
C MET A 246 -1.06 13.80 1.40
N LEU A 247 -0.84 14.99 1.93
CA LEU A 247 -1.84 16.07 1.88
C LEU A 247 -2.17 16.45 0.45
N ALA A 248 -1.16 16.61 -0.42
CA ALA A 248 -1.39 16.90 -1.83
C ALA A 248 -2.21 15.81 -2.53
N GLN A 249 -1.92 14.54 -2.28
CA GLN A 249 -2.71 13.41 -2.79
C GLN A 249 -4.16 13.45 -2.29
N PHE A 250 -4.34 13.72 -1.00
CA PHE A 250 -5.68 13.88 -0.42
C PHE A 250 -6.47 15.02 -1.06
N VAL A 251 -5.82 16.18 -1.23
CA VAL A 251 -6.43 17.35 -1.91
C VAL A 251 -6.79 17.01 -3.35
N VAL A 252 -5.89 16.40 -4.12
CA VAL A 252 -6.17 15.99 -5.51
C VAL A 252 -7.36 15.05 -5.56
N ASN A 253 -7.43 14.08 -4.66
CA ASN A 253 -8.53 13.12 -4.61
C ASN A 253 -9.87 13.82 -4.31
N LYS A 254 -9.89 14.71 -3.33
CA LYS A 254 -11.10 15.46 -2.97
C LYS A 254 -11.50 16.47 -4.05
N LEU A 255 -10.55 17.15 -4.70
CA LEU A 255 -10.82 18.03 -5.83
C LEU A 255 -11.38 17.25 -7.03
N THR A 256 -10.90 16.03 -7.28
CA THR A 256 -11.47 15.16 -8.31
C THR A 256 -12.94 14.84 -8.00
N GLY A 257 -13.27 14.49 -6.76
CA GLY A 257 -14.64 14.28 -6.34
C GLY A 257 -15.52 15.51 -6.53
N VAL A 258 -15.03 16.68 -6.13
CA VAL A 258 -15.75 17.97 -6.33
C VAL A 258 -15.93 18.26 -7.82
N ALA A 259 -14.92 18.02 -8.65
CA ALA A 259 -15.03 18.23 -10.10
C ALA A 259 -16.07 17.30 -10.75
N VAL A 260 -16.13 16.04 -10.32
CA VAL A 260 -17.15 15.07 -10.75
C VAL A 260 -18.54 15.56 -10.34
N CYS A 261 -18.73 16.00 -9.09
CA CYS A 261 -20.00 16.58 -8.62
C CYS A 261 -20.43 17.79 -9.43
N ALA A 262 -19.53 18.77 -9.60
CA ALA A 262 -19.81 19.99 -10.33
C ALA A 262 -20.18 19.70 -11.80
N ALA A 263 -19.42 18.82 -12.45
CA ALA A 263 -19.70 18.42 -13.82
C ALA A 263 -21.04 17.68 -13.95
N ALA A 264 -21.38 16.78 -13.02
CA ALA A 264 -22.67 16.09 -13.01
C ALA A 264 -23.85 17.08 -12.92
N ILE A 265 -23.75 18.08 -12.05
CA ILE A 265 -24.75 19.12 -11.89
C ILE A 265 -24.87 19.97 -13.18
N VAL A 266 -23.76 20.41 -13.75
CA VAL A 266 -23.75 21.20 -15.00
C VAL A 266 -24.37 20.42 -16.16
N PHE A 267 -24.02 19.13 -16.31
CA PHE A 267 -24.59 18.30 -17.37
C PHE A 267 -26.08 17.99 -17.17
N TYR A 268 -26.54 17.91 -15.93
CA TYR A 268 -27.96 17.81 -15.64
C TYR A 268 -28.72 19.08 -16.05
N PHE A 269 -28.24 20.26 -15.67
CA PHE A 269 -28.87 21.52 -16.04
C PHE A 269 -28.82 21.82 -17.56
N SER A 270 -27.81 21.34 -18.26
CA SER A 270 -27.72 21.40 -19.73
C SER A 270 -28.62 20.38 -20.45
N GLY A 271 -29.39 19.57 -19.74
CA GLY A 271 -30.27 18.54 -20.29
C GLY A 271 -29.57 17.37 -20.97
N THR A 272 -28.23 17.22 -20.76
CA THR A 272 -27.44 16.15 -21.39
C THR A 272 -27.29 14.92 -20.50
N MET A 273 -27.75 14.97 -19.25
CA MET A 273 -27.68 13.87 -18.29
C MET A 273 -29.01 13.71 -17.55
N GLU A 274 -29.47 12.49 -17.37
CA GLU A 274 -30.64 12.16 -16.57
C GLU A 274 -30.40 12.37 -15.08
N LEU A 275 -31.46 12.74 -14.34
CA LEU A 275 -31.39 12.97 -12.89
C LEU A 275 -30.87 11.76 -12.13
N THR A 276 -31.25 10.55 -12.53
CA THR A 276 -30.79 9.29 -11.94
C THR A 276 -29.26 9.19 -12.02
N ASN A 277 -28.69 9.42 -13.21
CA ASN A 277 -27.25 9.36 -13.42
C ASN A 277 -26.51 10.47 -12.68
N CYS A 278 -27.08 11.69 -12.61
CA CYS A 278 -26.52 12.78 -11.83
C CYS A 278 -26.41 12.40 -10.34
N LEU A 279 -27.49 11.89 -9.74
CA LEU A 279 -27.49 11.47 -8.33
C LEU A 279 -26.51 10.31 -8.07
N LEU A 280 -26.41 9.36 -8.99
CA LEU A 280 -25.41 8.30 -8.91
C LEU A 280 -23.98 8.83 -8.91
N MET A 281 -23.67 9.79 -9.79
CA MET A 281 -22.35 10.41 -9.86
C MET A 281 -22.00 11.17 -8.58
N LEU A 282 -23.01 11.86 -7.98
CA LEU A 282 -22.82 12.50 -6.69
C LEU A 282 -22.44 11.48 -5.59
N ILE A 283 -23.13 10.34 -5.53
CA ILE A 283 -22.82 9.29 -4.55
C ILE A 283 -21.44 8.69 -4.83
N CYS A 284 -21.13 8.38 -6.10
CA CYS A 284 -19.85 7.82 -6.50
C CYS A 284 -18.66 8.73 -6.16
N SER A 285 -18.85 10.07 -6.23
CA SER A 285 -17.80 11.03 -5.88
C SER A 285 -17.39 11.00 -4.41
N PHE A 286 -18.28 10.58 -3.51
CA PHE A 286 -17.95 10.37 -2.09
C PHE A 286 -17.19 9.06 -1.82
N ILE A 287 -17.25 8.11 -2.76
CA ILE A 287 -16.53 6.83 -2.66
C ILE A 287 -15.08 6.97 -3.16
N LEU A 288 -14.81 7.93 -4.04
CA LEU A 288 -13.48 8.33 -4.49
C LEU A 288 -12.68 9.03 -3.38
#